data_463fa979cf43131c38775656e761c4ae
#
_entry.id   463fa979cf43131c38775656e761c4ae
#
_cell.length_a   1.000
_cell.length_b   1.000
_cell.length_c   1.000
_cell.angle_alpha   90.00
_cell.angle_beta   90.00
_cell.angle_gamma   90.00
#
_symmetry.space_group_name_H-M   'P 1'
#
loop_
_entity.id
_entity.type
_entity.pdbx_description
1 polymer ?
#
loop_
_entity_poly.entity_id
_entity_poly.type
_entity_poly.pdbx_seq_one_letter_code
_entity_poly.pdbx_strand_id
1 'polypeptide(L)'
;MFQLTSTIKENATLEIGLSEVKKPVPGADDLLIEVQATPINPSDLGTMIGAADVTSIRSEGSGTDTKLIMDVPESVMWAMKPRIGIPMPVGNEGAGVVVDAGENVKHLIGKVVSGVGGGMYAQYRVLPAMSCIEMGEGINPRDCASSFVNPLTALGMVETMKAEGHTALIHTAAASNLGKMLIKICNDDGIELVNIVRKKEQVKLLESLGAKYVCNSSDKNFKDSLVEAIKSTNATLAFDATGGGDLSGIILSCMEIAGRANMTEFSPYGSTHHKQVYIYGALNQSSISFPNNRSFGMYWGVGGWLLTPFLANAGMEKNIELRQRVSNEIMTTFHSSYTKEISLVDALSLDEIMVYAKIETGKKYLINPSL
;
A
#
# COMPACT_ATOMS: atom_id res chain seq x y z
N MET A 1 23.86 -14.24 -7.60
CA MET A 1 22.48 -14.33 -7.16
C MET A 1 21.56 -13.64 -8.15
N PHE A 2 20.31 -14.09 -8.24
CA PHE A 2 19.33 -13.43 -9.11
C PHE A 2 18.56 -12.34 -8.36
N GLN A 3 18.23 -11.29 -9.12
CA GLN A 3 17.43 -10.16 -8.69
C GLN A 3 16.53 -9.72 -9.85
N LEU A 4 15.25 -9.48 -9.60
CA LEU A 4 14.32 -8.95 -10.58
C LEU A 4 14.54 -7.46 -10.76
N THR A 5 14.68 -7.03 -12.01
CA THR A 5 14.91 -5.63 -12.39
C THR A 5 13.94 -5.18 -13.47
N SER A 6 13.63 -3.89 -13.47
CA SER A 6 12.83 -3.20 -14.47
C SER A 6 13.67 -2.11 -15.13
N THR A 7 13.81 -2.15 -16.46
CA THR A 7 14.67 -1.23 -17.22
C THR A 7 13.89 -0.59 -18.35
N ILE A 8 13.87 0.74 -18.41
CA ILE A 8 13.34 1.48 -19.56
C ILE A 8 14.44 1.65 -20.59
N LYS A 9 14.15 1.32 -21.83
CA LYS A 9 15.09 1.41 -22.95
C LYS A 9 14.86 2.67 -23.77
N GLU A 10 15.89 3.08 -24.52
CA GLU A 10 15.83 4.26 -25.40
C GLU A 10 14.76 4.16 -26.50
N ASN A 11 14.43 2.95 -26.92
CA ASN A 11 13.41 2.67 -27.93
C ASN A 11 11.97 2.68 -27.38
N ALA A 12 11.74 3.35 -26.24
CA ALA A 12 10.44 3.43 -25.59
C ALA A 12 9.82 2.05 -25.23
N THR A 13 10.64 1.11 -24.80
CA THR A 13 10.17 -0.15 -24.20
C THR A 13 10.61 -0.26 -22.75
N LEU A 14 9.84 -0.98 -21.94
CA LEU A 14 10.19 -1.41 -20.59
C LEU A 14 10.50 -2.91 -20.64
N GLU A 15 11.63 -3.32 -20.10
CA GLU A 15 12.05 -4.72 -19.97
C GLU A 15 12.07 -5.10 -18.50
N ILE A 16 11.39 -6.18 -18.13
CA ILE A 16 11.45 -6.79 -16.80
C ILE A 16 12.12 -8.16 -16.96
N GLY A 17 13.14 -8.43 -16.15
CA GLY A 17 13.88 -9.68 -16.21
C GLY A 17 14.73 -9.92 -14.98
N LEU A 18 15.37 -11.07 -14.90
CA LEU A 18 16.33 -11.40 -13.85
C LEU A 18 17.71 -10.88 -14.25
N SER A 19 18.35 -10.20 -13.32
CA SER A 19 19.75 -9.81 -13.43
C SER A 19 20.59 -10.68 -12.49
N GLU A 20 21.66 -11.25 -13.01
CA GLU A 20 22.66 -11.93 -12.18
C GLU A 20 23.63 -10.90 -11.57
N VAL A 21 23.66 -10.82 -10.25
CA VAL A 21 24.49 -9.87 -9.50
C VAL A 21 25.30 -10.58 -8.43
N LYS A 22 26.39 -9.96 -7.98
CA LYS A 22 27.19 -10.49 -6.86
C LYS A 22 26.35 -10.45 -5.58
N LYS A 23 26.50 -11.47 -4.74
CA LYS A 23 25.93 -11.47 -3.38
C LYS A 23 26.53 -10.30 -2.60
N PRO A 24 25.71 -9.39 -2.06
CA PRO A 24 26.21 -8.23 -1.34
C PRO A 24 26.81 -8.60 0.01
N VAL A 25 27.66 -7.72 0.55
CA VAL A 25 28.29 -7.88 1.86
C VAL A 25 27.76 -6.80 2.80
N PRO A 26 27.32 -7.16 4.02
CA PRO A 26 26.76 -6.18 4.96
C PRO A 26 27.86 -5.26 5.52
N GLY A 27 27.53 -3.98 5.70
CA GLY A 27 28.32 -3.03 6.49
C GLY A 27 28.13 -3.25 8.00
N ALA A 28 28.78 -2.42 8.83
CA ALA A 28 28.81 -2.63 10.29
C ALA A 28 27.45 -2.73 10.99
N ASP A 29 26.45 -2.00 10.49
CA ASP A 29 25.09 -1.94 11.04
C ASP A 29 24.04 -2.61 10.13
N ASP A 30 24.49 -3.37 9.12
CA ASP A 30 23.62 -3.96 8.13
C ASP A 30 23.39 -5.46 8.37
N LEU A 31 22.27 -5.95 7.89
CA LEU A 31 21.90 -7.36 7.86
C LEU A 31 21.93 -7.87 6.41
N LEU A 32 22.52 -9.02 6.17
CA LEU A 32 22.35 -9.77 4.94
C LEU A 32 21.22 -10.78 5.15
N ILE A 33 20.12 -10.55 4.47
CA ILE A 33 18.90 -11.34 4.56
C ILE A 33 18.84 -12.29 3.35
N GLU A 34 18.69 -13.59 3.60
CA GLU A 34 18.20 -14.54 2.60
C GLU A 34 16.70 -14.36 2.49
N VAL A 35 16.25 -13.75 1.40
CA VAL A 35 14.84 -13.40 1.23
C VAL A 35 14.04 -14.64 0.86
N GLN A 36 13.03 -14.96 1.64
CA GLN A 36 12.18 -16.13 1.46
C GLN A 36 10.73 -15.79 1.13
N ALA A 37 10.33 -14.54 1.39
CA ALA A 37 8.97 -14.12 1.14
C ALA A 37 8.91 -12.60 0.87
N THR A 38 8.32 -12.20 -0.25
CA THR A 38 8.11 -10.78 -0.58
C THR A 38 6.76 -10.62 -1.28
N PRO A 39 5.86 -9.74 -0.78
CA PRO A 39 4.54 -9.59 -1.34
C PRO A 39 4.57 -8.76 -2.62
N ILE A 40 3.59 -8.97 -3.50
CA ILE A 40 3.32 -8.04 -4.59
C ILE A 40 2.27 -7.04 -4.10
N ASN A 41 2.68 -5.80 -3.88
CA ASN A 41 1.81 -4.69 -3.54
C ASN A 41 1.55 -3.78 -4.77
N PRO A 42 0.47 -3.01 -4.81
CA PRO A 42 0.24 -2.03 -5.88
C PRO A 42 1.42 -1.06 -6.09
N SER A 43 2.10 -0.68 -5.00
CA SER A 43 3.27 0.21 -5.05
C SER A 43 4.50 -0.44 -5.72
N ASP A 44 4.64 -1.76 -5.68
CA ASP A 44 5.71 -2.48 -6.38
C ASP A 44 5.52 -2.39 -7.89
N LEU A 45 4.26 -2.48 -8.36
CA LEU A 45 3.93 -2.36 -9.77
C LEU A 45 4.26 -0.98 -10.34
N GLY A 46 4.23 0.07 -9.51
CA GLY A 46 4.66 1.40 -9.89
C GLY A 46 6.14 1.45 -10.33
N THR A 47 7.02 0.71 -9.69
CA THR A 47 8.43 0.58 -10.08
C THR A 47 8.61 -0.47 -11.18
N MET A 48 7.91 -1.59 -11.08
CA MET A 48 8.06 -2.74 -11.95
C MET A 48 7.52 -2.48 -13.36
N ILE A 49 6.30 -1.95 -13.46
CA ILE A 49 5.59 -1.70 -14.73
C ILE A 49 5.56 -0.20 -15.04
N GLY A 50 5.28 0.63 -14.02
CA GLY A 50 5.23 2.08 -14.15
C GLY A 50 4.17 2.55 -15.13
N ALA A 51 4.59 3.35 -16.11
CA ALA A 51 3.75 3.92 -17.14
C ALA A 51 3.68 3.08 -18.42
N ALA A 52 4.21 1.84 -18.44
CA ALA A 52 4.17 0.98 -19.60
C ALA A 52 2.75 0.46 -19.86
N ASP A 53 2.43 0.25 -21.12
CA ASP A 53 1.15 -0.33 -21.54
C ASP A 53 1.16 -1.85 -21.34
N VAL A 54 0.47 -2.31 -20.29
CA VAL A 54 0.35 -3.74 -19.96
C VAL A 54 -0.30 -4.55 -21.09
N THR A 55 -1.12 -3.91 -21.94
CA THR A 55 -1.77 -4.62 -23.04
C THR A 55 -0.81 -4.97 -24.19
N SER A 56 0.35 -4.31 -24.25
CA SER A 56 1.42 -4.57 -25.22
C SER A 56 2.40 -5.65 -24.78
N ILE A 57 2.18 -6.28 -23.62
CA ILE A 57 3.12 -7.21 -23.00
C ILE A 57 3.43 -8.40 -23.91
N ARG A 58 4.71 -8.73 -24.02
CA ARG A 58 5.24 -9.89 -24.72
C ARG A 58 6.38 -10.52 -23.92
N SER A 59 6.62 -11.80 -24.12
CA SER A 59 7.68 -12.55 -23.45
C SER A 59 8.72 -13.02 -24.47
N GLU A 60 9.98 -12.92 -24.10
CA GLU A 60 11.13 -13.45 -24.84
C GLU A 60 12.00 -14.29 -23.90
N GLY A 61 12.72 -15.29 -24.46
CA GLY A 61 13.58 -16.18 -23.68
C GLY A 61 12.82 -17.28 -22.93
N SER A 62 13.50 -17.96 -22.01
CA SER A 62 12.94 -19.02 -21.16
C SER A 62 13.73 -19.18 -19.87
N GLY A 63 13.10 -19.70 -18.82
CA GLY A 63 13.73 -19.88 -17.51
C GLY A 63 14.25 -18.56 -16.94
N THR A 64 15.49 -18.54 -16.47
CA THR A 64 16.15 -17.35 -15.92
C THR A 64 16.44 -16.26 -16.94
N ASP A 65 16.43 -16.59 -18.24
CA ASP A 65 16.63 -15.63 -19.33
C ASP A 65 15.32 -15.00 -19.83
N THR A 66 14.19 -15.35 -19.20
CA THR A 66 12.88 -14.79 -19.54
C THR A 66 12.87 -13.27 -19.32
N LYS A 67 12.35 -12.57 -20.32
CA LYS A 67 12.13 -11.14 -20.28
C LYS A 67 10.69 -10.82 -20.65
N LEU A 68 10.05 -9.98 -19.86
CA LEU A 68 8.77 -9.37 -20.23
C LEU A 68 9.05 -7.98 -20.79
N ILE A 69 8.48 -7.69 -21.96
CA ILE A 69 8.68 -6.44 -22.66
C ILE A 69 7.33 -5.78 -22.87
N MET A 70 7.23 -4.50 -22.57
CA MET A 70 6.04 -3.67 -22.76
C MET A 70 6.42 -2.36 -23.42
N ASP A 71 5.50 -1.79 -24.19
CA ASP A 71 5.71 -0.49 -24.81
C ASP A 71 5.42 0.64 -23.81
N VAL A 72 6.25 1.67 -23.84
CA VAL A 72 6.08 2.88 -23.01
C VAL A 72 5.57 4.00 -23.90
N PRO A 73 4.41 4.63 -23.60
CA PRO A 73 3.91 5.73 -24.41
C PRO A 73 4.92 6.86 -24.55
N GLU A 74 5.15 7.37 -25.76
CA GLU A 74 6.10 8.46 -26.02
C GLU A 74 5.79 9.71 -25.18
N SER A 75 4.51 9.97 -24.91
CA SER A 75 4.06 11.10 -24.12
C SER A 75 4.60 11.14 -22.68
N VAL A 76 5.04 10.00 -22.14
CA VAL A 76 5.59 9.89 -20.77
C VAL A 76 7.11 9.68 -20.74
N MET A 77 7.75 9.45 -21.89
CA MET A 77 9.19 9.18 -21.97
C MET A 77 10.04 10.34 -21.43
N TRP A 78 9.58 11.59 -21.55
CA TRP A 78 10.26 12.74 -20.97
C TRP A 78 10.43 12.64 -19.44
N ALA A 79 9.40 12.11 -18.74
CA ALA A 79 9.43 11.89 -17.29
C ALA A 79 10.29 10.68 -16.92
N MET A 80 10.45 9.73 -17.82
CA MET A 80 11.25 8.51 -17.63
C MET A 80 12.73 8.70 -17.92
N LYS A 81 13.14 9.84 -18.47
CA LYS A 81 14.54 10.12 -18.85
C LYS A 81 15.58 9.75 -17.78
N PRO A 82 15.38 10.00 -16.48
CA PRO A 82 16.35 9.61 -15.44
C PRO A 82 16.47 8.09 -15.22
N ARG A 83 15.54 7.28 -15.75
CA ARG A 83 15.52 5.81 -15.61
C ARG A 83 16.03 5.07 -16.86
N ILE A 84 16.20 5.76 -17.98
CA ILE A 84 16.59 5.12 -19.25
C ILE A 84 17.95 4.43 -19.08
N GLY A 85 17.99 3.14 -19.43
CA GLY A 85 19.19 2.31 -19.36
C GLY A 85 19.59 1.84 -17.95
N ILE A 86 18.88 2.26 -16.90
CA ILE A 86 19.19 1.90 -15.51
C ILE A 86 18.31 0.72 -15.09
N PRO A 87 18.90 -0.46 -14.79
CA PRO A 87 18.17 -1.57 -14.19
C PRO A 87 17.74 -1.22 -12.76
N MET A 88 16.44 -0.99 -12.55
CA MET A 88 15.89 -0.67 -11.24
C MET A 88 15.47 -1.96 -10.52
N PRO A 89 16.06 -2.27 -9.34
CA PRO A 89 15.58 -3.37 -8.51
C PRO A 89 14.16 -3.16 -8.04
N VAL A 90 13.36 -4.24 -7.97
CA VAL A 90 11.94 -4.20 -7.63
C VAL A 90 11.66 -4.88 -6.29
N GLY A 91 10.50 -4.59 -5.70
CA GLY A 91 10.02 -5.10 -4.42
C GLY A 91 10.35 -4.15 -3.26
N ASN A 92 9.31 -3.65 -2.58
CA ASN A 92 9.49 -2.63 -1.53
C ASN A 92 9.83 -3.27 -0.18
N GLU A 93 9.15 -4.37 0.16
CA GLU A 93 9.24 -5.06 1.46
C GLU A 93 9.36 -6.57 1.27
N GLY A 94 9.82 -7.26 2.29
CA GLY A 94 9.88 -8.71 2.32
C GLY A 94 10.44 -9.21 3.64
N ALA A 95 10.52 -10.53 3.77
CA ALA A 95 11.03 -11.19 4.96
C ALA A 95 11.94 -12.36 4.59
N GLY A 96 12.79 -12.72 5.53
CA GLY A 96 13.73 -13.82 5.37
C GLY A 96 14.53 -14.06 6.64
N VAL A 97 15.57 -14.86 6.50
CA VAL A 97 16.49 -15.19 7.60
C VAL A 97 17.77 -14.38 7.45
N VAL A 98 18.26 -13.81 8.53
CA VAL A 98 19.56 -13.16 8.57
C VAL A 98 20.66 -14.21 8.48
N VAL A 99 21.40 -14.22 7.37
CA VAL A 99 22.46 -15.21 7.12
C VAL A 99 23.87 -14.67 7.36
N ASP A 100 24.01 -13.33 7.40
CA ASP A 100 25.24 -12.63 7.79
C ASP A 100 24.87 -11.24 8.30
N ALA A 101 25.74 -10.61 9.09
CA ALA A 101 25.47 -9.31 9.68
C ALA A 101 26.77 -8.56 10.00
N GLY A 102 26.69 -7.24 9.98
CA GLY A 102 27.74 -6.37 10.42
C GLY A 102 28.08 -6.54 11.91
N GLU A 103 29.23 -6.00 12.30
CA GLU A 103 29.80 -6.25 13.62
C GLU A 103 28.89 -5.83 14.78
N ASN A 104 28.14 -4.75 14.60
CA ASN A 104 27.27 -4.19 15.64
C ASN A 104 25.96 -4.96 15.82
N VAL A 105 25.56 -5.80 14.84
CA VAL A 105 24.23 -6.44 14.77
C VAL A 105 24.31 -7.96 14.56
N LYS A 106 25.47 -8.58 14.86
CA LYS A 106 25.69 -10.04 14.74
C LYS A 106 24.72 -10.90 15.55
N HIS A 107 24.17 -10.35 16.62
CA HIS A 107 23.18 -11.04 17.47
C HIS A 107 21.88 -11.37 16.73
N LEU A 108 21.65 -10.76 15.55
CA LEU A 108 20.48 -11.01 14.71
C LEU A 108 20.70 -12.16 13.70
N ILE A 109 21.90 -12.72 13.58
CA ILE A 109 22.17 -13.88 12.69
C ILE A 109 21.29 -15.07 13.11
N GLY A 110 20.62 -15.68 12.13
CA GLY A 110 19.68 -16.78 12.32
C GLY A 110 18.24 -16.34 12.69
N LYS A 111 18.02 -15.05 12.95
CA LYS A 111 16.69 -14.51 13.24
C LYS A 111 15.88 -14.32 11.97
N VAL A 112 14.56 -14.48 12.10
CA VAL A 112 13.60 -14.05 11.07
C VAL A 112 13.38 -12.56 11.21
N VAL A 113 13.56 -11.85 10.11
CA VAL A 113 13.31 -10.42 10.04
C VAL A 113 12.43 -10.10 8.82
N SER A 114 11.60 -9.07 8.96
CA SER A 114 11.02 -8.41 7.80
C SER A 114 11.70 -7.05 7.60
N GLY A 115 11.78 -6.58 6.36
CA GLY A 115 12.49 -5.35 6.05
C GLY A 115 11.87 -4.57 4.89
N VAL A 116 12.14 -3.26 4.89
CA VAL A 116 11.79 -2.33 3.83
C VAL A 116 13.04 -1.60 3.34
N GLY A 117 13.20 -1.46 2.04
CA GLY A 117 14.37 -0.78 1.48
C GLY A 117 14.50 -0.91 -0.04
N GLY A 118 13.50 -1.48 -0.69
CA GLY A 118 13.48 -1.73 -2.12
C GLY A 118 14.39 -2.90 -2.54
N GLY A 119 14.20 -3.40 -3.76
CA GLY A 119 14.99 -4.50 -4.31
C GLY A 119 14.80 -5.83 -3.59
N MET A 120 13.64 -6.07 -2.99
CA MET A 120 13.35 -7.29 -2.23
C MET A 120 13.00 -8.50 -3.13
N TYR A 121 12.72 -8.29 -4.44
CA TYR A 121 12.56 -9.42 -5.37
C TYR A 121 13.94 -9.93 -5.79
N ALA A 122 14.67 -10.45 -4.81
CA ALA A 122 16.04 -10.94 -4.92
C ALA A 122 16.29 -12.07 -3.93
N GLN A 123 17.21 -12.95 -4.24
CA GLN A 123 17.58 -14.07 -3.34
C GLN A 123 18.22 -13.58 -2.03
N TYR A 124 19.02 -12.53 -2.10
CA TYR A 124 19.66 -11.92 -0.93
C TYR A 124 19.54 -10.40 -0.98
N ARG A 125 19.34 -9.79 0.18
CA ARG A 125 19.28 -8.33 0.31
C ARG A 125 20.05 -7.87 1.54
N VAL A 126 20.87 -6.81 1.38
CA VAL A 126 21.46 -6.09 2.50
C VAL A 126 20.55 -4.93 2.86
N LEU A 127 20.17 -4.83 4.12
CA LEU A 127 19.39 -3.72 4.68
C LEU A 127 20.01 -3.26 6.00
N PRO A 128 19.98 -1.94 6.31
CA PRO A 128 20.27 -1.47 7.65
C PRO A 128 19.37 -2.16 8.68
N ALA A 129 19.92 -2.61 9.80
CA ALA A 129 19.14 -3.28 10.84
C ALA A 129 17.96 -2.43 11.33
N MET A 130 18.15 -1.11 11.37
CA MET A 130 17.09 -0.16 11.69
C MET A 130 15.93 -0.12 10.68
N SER A 131 16.12 -0.64 9.48
CA SER A 131 15.07 -0.79 8.45
C SER A 131 14.35 -2.13 8.54
N CYS A 132 14.67 -2.94 9.52
CA CYS A 132 14.09 -4.27 9.76
C CYS A 132 13.26 -4.31 11.04
N ILE A 133 12.36 -5.27 11.10
CA ILE A 133 11.64 -5.67 12.32
C ILE A 133 12.06 -7.11 12.64
N GLU A 134 12.64 -7.32 13.82
CA GLU A 134 12.87 -8.67 14.33
C GLU A 134 11.52 -9.30 14.69
N MET A 135 11.30 -10.54 14.26
CA MET A 135 10.09 -11.29 14.54
C MET A 135 10.27 -12.19 15.76
N GLY A 136 9.16 -12.40 16.47
CA GLY A 136 9.12 -13.34 17.60
C GLY A 136 9.37 -14.78 17.18
N GLU A 137 9.64 -15.63 18.17
CA GLU A 137 9.85 -17.07 17.94
C GLU A 137 8.63 -17.72 17.27
N GLY A 138 8.89 -18.63 16.33
CA GLY A 138 7.84 -19.37 15.61
C GLY A 138 7.20 -18.62 14.45
N ILE A 139 7.52 -17.34 14.22
CA ILE A 139 7.06 -16.61 13.05
C ILE A 139 7.94 -16.99 11.85
N ASN A 140 7.29 -17.42 10.75
CA ASN A 140 8.02 -17.70 9.52
C ASN A 140 8.01 -16.49 8.56
N PRO A 141 8.95 -16.42 7.60
CA PRO A 141 9.03 -15.29 6.67
C PRO A 141 7.74 -15.01 5.89
N ARG A 142 6.97 -16.05 5.55
CA ARG A 142 5.70 -15.90 4.82
C ARG A 142 4.67 -15.10 5.62
N ASP A 143 4.60 -15.30 6.94
CA ASP A 143 3.62 -14.65 7.80
C ASP A 143 3.94 -13.17 7.99
N CYS A 144 5.22 -12.79 7.95
CA CYS A 144 5.67 -11.41 8.18
C CYS A 144 6.17 -10.68 6.92
N ALA A 145 6.02 -11.25 5.73
CA ALA A 145 6.48 -10.62 4.48
C ALA A 145 5.86 -9.24 4.22
N SER A 146 4.61 -9.01 4.67
CA SER A 146 3.87 -7.75 4.50
C SER A 146 3.81 -6.93 5.80
N SER A 147 4.92 -6.69 6.47
CA SER A 147 4.95 -6.02 7.78
C SER A 147 5.11 -4.50 7.73
N PHE A 148 5.47 -3.93 6.59
CA PHE A 148 5.75 -2.49 6.50
C PHE A 148 4.68 -1.73 5.71
N VAL A 149 4.47 -2.04 4.43
CA VAL A 149 3.68 -1.19 3.55
C VAL A 149 2.25 -1.06 4.05
N ASN A 150 1.52 -2.16 4.18
CA ASN A 150 0.12 -2.10 4.60
C ASN A 150 -0.06 -1.79 6.10
N PRO A 151 0.63 -2.48 7.04
CA PRO A 151 0.48 -2.22 8.47
C PRO A 151 0.82 -0.79 8.87
N LEU A 152 2.00 -0.29 8.47
CA LEU A 152 2.42 1.05 8.86
C LEU A 152 1.61 2.15 8.14
N THR A 153 1.08 1.88 6.94
CA THR A 153 0.14 2.79 6.28
C THR A 153 -1.16 2.87 7.07
N ALA A 154 -1.74 1.74 7.50
CA ALA A 154 -2.97 1.73 8.28
C ALA A 154 -2.79 2.41 9.66
N LEU A 155 -1.70 2.11 10.36
CA LEU A 155 -1.34 2.79 11.61
C LEU A 155 -1.07 4.29 11.38
N GLY A 156 -0.38 4.64 10.30
CA GLY A 156 -0.11 6.03 9.92
C GLY A 156 -1.37 6.85 9.66
N MET A 157 -2.41 6.23 9.08
CA MET A 157 -3.72 6.88 8.90
C MET A 157 -4.35 7.23 10.26
N VAL A 158 -4.28 6.30 11.21
CA VAL A 158 -4.80 6.52 12.59
C VAL A 158 -4.00 7.59 13.32
N GLU A 159 -2.68 7.56 13.24
CA GLU A 159 -1.83 8.58 13.87
C GLU A 159 -1.99 9.96 13.21
N THR A 160 -2.18 10.03 11.90
CA THR A 160 -2.53 11.29 11.19
C THR A 160 -3.86 11.83 11.71
N MET A 161 -4.88 10.97 11.82
CA MET A 161 -6.18 11.33 12.39
C MET A 161 -6.04 11.99 13.77
N LYS A 162 -5.28 11.35 14.68
CA LYS A 162 -5.05 11.85 16.03
C LYS A 162 -4.28 13.17 16.02
N ALA A 163 -3.21 13.27 15.23
CA ALA A 163 -2.37 14.45 15.14
C ALA A 163 -3.09 15.68 14.60
N GLU A 164 -4.04 15.50 13.69
CA GLU A 164 -4.83 16.57 13.09
C GLU A 164 -6.15 16.86 13.83
N GLY A 165 -6.41 16.17 14.94
CA GLY A 165 -7.57 16.40 15.80
C GLY A 165 -8.89 15.85 15.25
N HIS A 166 -8.84 14.92 14.29
CA HIS A 166 -10.01 14.17 13.86
C HIS A 166 -10.30 13.00 14.80
N THR A 167 -11.55 12.54 14.85
CA THR A 167 -11.98 11.49 15.80
C THR A 167 -12.47 10.21 15.15
N ALA A 168 -12.67 10.25 13.83
CA ALA A 168 -13.14 9.12 13.03
C ALA A 168 -12.59 9.20 11.61
N LEU A 169 -12.59 8.08 10.92
CA LEU A 169 -12.01 7.92 9.57
C LEU A 169 -13.06 7.49 8.54
N ILE A 170 -12.82 7.88 7.29
CA ILE A 170 -13.44 7.27 6.10
C ILE A 170 -12.33 6.64 5.27
N HIS A 171 -12.52 5.42 4.81
CA HIS A 171 -11.53 4.71 4.00
C HIS A 171 -12.17 4.11 2.73
N THR A 172 -11.59 4.39 1.57
CA THR A 172 -12.00 3.80 0.29
C THR A 172 -11.22 2.51 0.00
N ALA A 173 -11.70 1.70 -0.94
CA ALA A 173 -11.13 0.38 -1.23
C ALA A 173 -11.00 -0.49 0.05
N ALA A 174 -11.96 -0.37 0.96
CA ALA A 174 -11.87 -0.90 2.32
C ALA A 174 -11.76 -2.43 2.41
N ALA A 175 -12.12 -3.18 1.35
CA ALA A 175 -11.93 -4.62 1.29
C ALA A 175 -10.50 -5.06 0.88
N SER A 176 -9.58 -4.12 0.67
CA SER A 176 -8.15 -4.40 0.43
C SER A 176 -7.49 -5.01 1.68
N ASN A 177 -6.28 -5.55 1.51
CA ASN A 177 -5.51 -6.07 2.65
C ASN A 177 -5.28 -4.98 3.72
N LEU A 178 -4.90 -3.76 3.29
CA LEU A 178 -4.75 -2.61 4.17
C LEU A 178 -6.08 -2.25 4.86
N GLY A 179 -7.19 -2.19 4.12
CA GLY A 179 -8.49 -1.84 4.69
C GLY A 179 -8.96 -2.82 5.75
N LYS A 180 -8.71 -4.13 5.57
CA LYS A 180 -9.00 -5.14 6.60
C LYS A 180 -8.16 -4.96 7.86
N MET A 181 -6.88 -4.56 7.73
CA MET A 181 -6.03 -4.20 8.88
C MET A 181 -6.56 -2.95 9.58
N LEU A 182 -6.92 -1.92 8.83
CA LEU A 182 -7.47 -0.67 9.38
C LEU A 182 -8.77 -0.91 10.16
N ILE A 183 -9.66 -1.80 9.68
CA ILE A 183 -10.88 -2.18 10.42
C ILE A 183 -10.52 -2.79 11.78
N LYS A 184 -9.57 -3.72 11.82
CA LYS A 184 -9.14 -4.36 13.07
C LYS A 184 -8.50 -3.35 14.02
N ILE A 185 -7.59 -2.51 13.53
CA ILE A 185 -6.98 -1.43 14.32
C ILE A 185 -8.07 -0.54 14.93
N CYS A 186 -9.02 -0.07 14.11
CA CYS A 186 -10.07 0.83 14.58
C CYS A 186 -11.01 0.15 15.58
N ASN A 187 -11.33 -1.12 15.39
CA ASN A 187 -12.13 -1.88 16.36
C ASN A 187 -11.41 -2.03 17.70
N ASP A 188 -10.12 -2.36 17.67
CA ASP A 188 -9.31 -2.57 18.88
C ASP A 188 -9.04 -1.24 19.63
N ASP A 189 -8.82 -0.16 18.89
CA ASP A 189 -8.53 1.18 19.43
C ASP A 189 -9.82 1.99 19.75
N GLY A 190 -11.01 1.46 19.47
CA GLY A 190 -12.30 2.15 19.71
C GLY A 190 -12.54 3.36 18.78
N ILE A 191 -12.00 3.33 17.56
CA ILE A 191 -12.12 4.40 16.57
C ILE A 191 -13.25 4.06 15.59
N GLU A 192 -14.16 4.98 15.34
CA GLU A 192 -15.22 4.80 14.37
C GLU A 192 -14.65 4.93 12.94
N LEU A 193 -14.99 3.96 12.06
CA LEU A 193 -14.50 3.87 10.69
C LEU A 193 -15.66 3.66 9.71
N VAL A 194 -15.78 4.57 8.75
CA VAL A 194 -16.68 4.43 7.61
C VAL A 194 -15.94 3.79 6.44
N ASN A 195 -16.41 2.66 5.97
CA ASN A 195 -15.78 1.85 4.94
C ASN A 195 -16.52 2.00 3.61
N ILE A 196 -15.81 2.34 2.52
CA ILE A 196 -16.38 2.44 1.19
C ILE A 196 -15.86 1.31 0.31
N VAL A 197 -16.78 0.56 -0.28
CA VAL A 197 -16.53 -0.57 -1.19
C VAL A 197 -17.38 -0.45 -2.46
N ARG A 198 -17.14 -1.33 -3.47
CA ARG A 198 -17.86 -1.29 -4.75
C ARG A 198 -18.77 -2.48 -5.01
N LYS A 199 -18.68 -3.55 -4.23
CA LYS A 199 -19.38 -4.81 -4.48
C LYS A 199 -20.12 -5.29 -3.23
N LYS A 200 -21.29 -5.91 -3.39
CA LYS A 200 -22.08 -6.46 -2.28
C LYS A 200 -21.35 -7.56 -1.50
N GLU A 201 -20.53 -8.35 -2.17
CA GLU A 201 -19.70 -9.38 -1.53
C GLU A 201 -18.66 -8.76 -0.58
N GLN A 202 -18.16 -7.59 -0.95
CA GLN A 202 -17.23 -6.85 -0.09
C GLN A 202 -17.92 -6.28 1.14
N VAL A 203 -19.17 -5.83 1.04
CA VAL A 203 -19.96 -5.39 2.21
C VAL A 203 -20.05 -6.52 3.22
N LYS A 204 -20.53 -7.71 2.80
CA LYS A 204 -20.65 -8.89 3.67
C LYS A 204 -19.30 -9.29 4.30
N LEU A 205 -18.23 -9.22 3.52
CA LEU A 205 -16.88 -9.50 4.02
C LEU A 205 -16.50 -8.55 5.15
N LEU A 206 -16.71 -7.24 4.97
CA LEU A 206 -16.32 -6.26 6.00
C LEU A 206 -17.20 -6.34 7.25
N GLU A 207 -18.51 -6.59 7.08
CA GLU A 207 -19.44 -6.85 8.20
C GLU A 207 -18.99 -8.07 9.01
N SER A 208 -18.52 -9.14 8.34
CA SER A 208 -17.98 -10.33 9.04
C SER A 208 -16.68 -10.07 9.80
N LEU A 209 -15.97 -8.99 9.47
CA LEU A 209 -14.77 -8.52 10.20
C LEU A 209 -15.12 -7.50 11.30
N GLY A 210 -16.41 -7.25 11.55
CA GLY A 210 -16.87 -6.33 12.59
C GLY A 210 -16.95 -4.87 12.14
N ALA A 211 -16.92 -4.56 10.85
CA ALA A 211 -17.14 -3.21 10.36
C ALA A 211 -18.60 -2.79 10.57
N LYS A 212 -18.82 -1.69 11.28
CA LYS A 212 -20.18 -1.18 11.59
C LYS A 212 -20.77 -0.36 10.44
N TYR A 213 -19.96 0.45 9.77
CA TYR A 213 -20.38 1.37 8.72
C TYR A 213 -19.73 0.97 7.41
N VAL A 214 -20.52 0.40 6.50
CA VAL A 214 -20.06 -0.05 5.18
C VAL A 214 -20.99 0.51 4.11
N CYS A 215 -20.46 1.37 3.25
CA CYS A 215 -21.16 2.00 2.15
C CYS A 215 -20.69 1.42 0.81
N ASN A 216 -21.66 0.96 -0.01
CA ASN A 216 -21.36 0.46 -1.35
C ASN A 216 -21.54 1.59 -2.38
N SER A 217 -20.43 2.03 -2.99
CA SER A 217 -20.43 3.15 -3.96
C SER A 217 -21.19 2.85 -5.26
N SER A 218 -21.57 1.59 -5.52
CA SER A 218 -22.37 1.21 -6.67
C SER A 218 -23.89 1.22 -6.38
N ASP A 219 -24.31 1.44 -5.15
CA ASP A 219 -25.72 1.47 -4.79
C ASP A 219 -26.34 2.85 -5.11
N LYS A 220 -27.61 2.84 -5.52
CA LYS A 220 -28.31 4.09 -5.89
C LYS A 220 -28.43 5.10 -4.74
N ASN A 221 -28.50 4.61 -3.50
CA ASN A 221 -28.59 5.40 -2.28
C ASN A 221 -27.24 5.60 -1.59
N PHE A 222 -26.11 5.41 -2.30
CA PHE A 222 -24.78 5.51 -1.75
C PHE A 222 -24.53 6.81 -0.97
N LYS A 223 -24.91 7.96 -1.56
CA LYS A 223 -24.67 9.27 -0.91
C LYS A 223 -25.46 9.40 0.38
N ASP A 224 -26.71 8.96 0.41
CA ASP A 224 -27.55 9.02 1.61
C ASP A 224 -26.97 8.12 2.71
N SER A 225 -26.60 6.90 2.35
CA SER A 225 -25.95 5.95 3.28
C SER A 225 -24.63 6.51 3.83
N LEU A 226 -23.83 7.16 2.99
CA LEU A 226 -22.56 7.78 3.42
C LEU A 226 -22.81 8.96 4.36
N VAL A 227 -23.80 9.82 4.07
CA VAL A 227 -24.17 10.93 4.95
C VAL A 227 -24.60 10.43 6.33
N GLU A 228 -25.46 9.39 6.38
CA GLU A 228 -25.90 8.83 7.67
C GLU A 228 -24.75 8.17 8.46
N ALA A 229 -23.84 7.48 7.78
CA ALA A 229 -22.64 6.92 8.40
C ALA A 229 -21.73 8.04 8.97
N ILE A 230 -21.55 9.13 8.21
CA ILE A 230 -20.75 10.29 8.66
C ILE A 230 -21.44 11.00 9.84
N LYS A 231 -22.75 11.18 9.83
CA LYS A 231 -23.48 11.75 10.98
C LYS A 231 -23.30 10.93 12.25
N SER A 232 -23.32 9.60 12.11
CA SER A 232 -23.18 8.68 13.23
C SER A 232 -21.76 8.66 13.82
N THR A 233 -20.75 8.94 13.00
CA THR A 233 -19.31 8.85 13.38
C THR A 233 -18.65 10.21 13.58
N ASN A 234 -19.24 11.29 13.09
CA ASN A 234 -18.63 12.62 12.96
C ASN A 234 -17.31 12.59 12.17
N ALA A 235 -17.16 11.70 11.20
CA ALA A 235 -15.94 11.56 10.41
C ALA A 235 -15.72 12.78 9.51
N THR A 236 -14.57 13.41 9.64
CA THR A 236 -14.14 14.59 8.87
C THR A 236 -12.80 14.39 8.15
N LEU A 237 -12.22 13.19 8.25
CA LEU A 237 -10.99 12.78 7.57
C LEU A 237 -11.24 11.52 6.74
N ALA A 238 -10.82 11.56 5.49
CA ALA A 238 -10.87 10.40 4.59
C ALA A 238 -9.51 10.08 3.99
N PHE A 239 -9.25 8.77 3.81
CA PHE A 239 -8.12 8.26 3.02
C PHE A 239 -8.64 7.56 1.77
N ASP A 240 -8.30 8.12 0.61
CA ASP A 240 -8.76 7.64 -0.69
C ASP A 240 -7.65 6.90 -1.45
N ALA A 241 -7.85 5.58 -1.61
CA ALA A 241 -6.99 4.72 -2.42
C ALA A 241 -7.29 4.81 -3.91
N THR A 242 -8.47 5.32 -4.30
CA THR A 242 -8.88 5.37 -5.70
C THR A 242 -8.14 6.45 -6.45
N GLY A 243 -8.02 7.62 -5.88
CA GLY A 243 -7.22 8.74 -6.35
C GLY A 243 -7.79 9.49 -7.54
N GLY A 244 -8.60 8.85 -8.41
CA GLY A 244 -9.20 9.46 -9.59
C GLY A 244 -10.72 9.48 -9.57
N GLY A 245 -11.32 10.16 -10.54
CA GLY A 245 -12.77 10.33 -10.62
C GLY A 245 -13.30 11.38 -9.64
N ASP A 246 -14.55 11.23 -9.21
CA ASP A 246 -15.28 12.20 -8.39
C ASP A 246 -15.52 11.77 -6.93
N LEU A 247 -15.00 10.60 -6.53
CA LEU A 247 -15.30 10.02 -5.21
C LEU A 247 -14.83 10.91 -4.06
N SER A 248 -13.65 11.51 -4.14
CA SER A 248 -13.15 12.46 -3.13
C SER A 248 -14.08 13.65 -2.97
N GLY A 249 -14.64 14.19 -4.09
CA GLY A 249 -15.63 15.27 -4.07
C GLY A 249 -16.95 14.83 -3.46
N ILE A 250 -17.41 13.62 -3.74
CA ILE A 250 -18.61 13.04 -3.14
C ILE A 250 -18.44 12.92 -1.61
N ILE A 251 -17.29 12.44 -1.15
CA ILE A 251 -16.97 12.32 0.27
C ILE A 251 -17.02 13.69 0.96
N LEU A 252 -16.36 14.71 0.39
CA LEU A 252 -16.39 16.09 0.92
C LEU A 252 -17.81 16.66 0.98
N SER A 253 -18.63 16.43 -0.05
CA SER A 253 -20.03 16.85 -0.07
C SER A 253 -20.85 16.18 1.02
N CYS A 254 -20.66 14.87 1.23
CA CYS A 254 -21.35 14.12 2.29
C CYS A 254 -20.91 14.57 3.69
N MET A 255 -19.62 14.86 3.90
CA MET A 255 -19.11 15.44 5.14
C MET A 255 -19.75 16.81 5.42
N GLU A 256 -19.89 17.65 4.40
CA GLU A 256 -20.53 18.97 4.55
C GLU A 256 -22.02 18.84 4.88
N ILE A 257 -22.76 17.96 4.19
CA ILE A 257 -24.19 17.72 4.48
C ILE A 257 -24.35 17.22 5.94
N ALA A 258 -23.50 16.30 6.38
CA ALA A 258 -23.52 15.82 7.75
C ALA A 258 -23.17 16.91 8.77
N GLY A 259 -22.14 17.73 8.48
CA GLY A 259 -21.72 18.85 9.33
C GLY A 259 -22.80 19.93 9.45
N ARG A 260 -23.49 20.26 8.35
CA ARG A 260 -24.61 21.22 8.37
C ARG A 260 -25.79 20.74 9.21
N ALA A 261 -26.06 19.46 9.24
CA ALA A 261 -27.14 18.91 10.05
C ALA A 261 -26.97 19.18 11.57
N ASN A 262 -25.73 19.40 12.02
CA ASN A 262 -25.40 19.69 13.41
C ASN A 262 -25.23 21.19 13.71
N MET A 263 -25.45 22.08 12.72
CA MET A 263 -25.35 23.52 12.93
C MET A 263 -26.57 24.07 13.64
N THR A 264 -26.34 24.90 14.64
CA THR A 264 -27.40 25.63 15.38
C THR A 264 -27.74 26.98 14.75
N GLU A 265 -26.81 27.54 13.94
CA GLU A 265 -26.96 28.82 13.28
C GLU A 265 -26.68 28.70 11.77
N PHE A 266 -27.35 29.49 10.97
CA PHE A 266 -27.12 29.54 9.52
C PHE A 266 -25.76 30.21 9.23
N SER A 267 -24.97 29.58 8.35
CA SER A 267 -23.76 30.16 7.76
C SER A 267 -23.79 30.03 6.24
N PRO A 268 -23.60 31.15 5.49
CA PRO A 268 -23.49 31.08 4.04
C PRO A 268 -22.23 30.36 3.57
N TYR A 269 -21.25 30.17 4.47
CA TYR A 269 -19.95 29.51 4.19
C TYR A 269 -19.95 28.01 4.49
N GLY A 270 -21.03 27.48 5.06
CA GLY A 270 -21.15 26.07 5.43
C GLY A 270 -20.69 25.76 6.85
N SER A 271 -20.40 24.48 7.10
CA SER A 271 -19.95 23.99 8.40
C SER A 271 -18.55 24.52 8.77
N THR A 272 -18.30 24.66 10.06
CA THR A 272 -17.03 25.19 10.63
C THR A 272 -15.99 24.11 10.89
N HIS A 273 -16.32 22.83 10.66
CA HIS A 273 -15.37 21.73 10.81
C HIS A 273 -14.53 21.57 9.54
N HIS A 274 -13.22 21.44 9.69
CA HIS A 274 -12.33 21.12 8.57
C HIS A 274 -12.62 19.73 8.05
N LYS A 275 -12.78 19.61 6.74
CA LYS A 275 -12.98 18.34 6.03
C LYS A 275 -11.75 18.05 5.19
N GLN A 276 -11.13 16.91 5.41
CA GLN A 276 -9.89 16.52 4.72
C GLN A 276 -10.05 15.21 3.97
N VAL A 277 -9.60 15.16 2.73
CA VAL A 277 -9.40 13.92 1.98
C VAL A 277 -7.93 13.79 1.62
N TYR A 278 -7.30 12.71 2.05
CA TYR A 278 -5.95 12.34 1.65
C TYR A 278 -5.98 11.26 0.58
N ILE A 279 -5.37 11.54 -0.56
CA ILE A 279 -5.17 10.58 -1.64
C ILE A 279 -3.84 9.87 -1.37
N TYR A 280 -3.89 8.55 -1.20
CA TYR A 280 -2.70 7.73 -0.93
C TYR A 280 -2.48 6.61 -1.94
N GLY A 281 -3.37 6.48 -2.92
CA GLY A 281 -3.30 5.49 -3.99
C GLY A 281 -3.81 6.05 -5.32
N ALA A 282 -3.69 5.27 -6.38
CA ALA A 282 -4.10 5.61 -7.73
C ALA A 282 -4.74 4.39 -8.44
N LEU A 283 -5.71 3.74 -7.77
CA LEU A 283 -6.43 2.60 -8.35
C LEU A 283 -7.32 3.01 -9.53
N ASN A 284 -7.72 4.27 -9.59
CA ASN A 284 -8.35 4.90 -10.73
C ASN A 284 -7.40 5.95 -11.31
N GLN A 285 -6.94 5.73 -12.53
CA GLN A 285 -5.98 6.63 -13.19
C GLN A 285 -6.63 7.80 -13.94
N SER A 286 -7.96 7.94 -13.89
CA SER A 286 -8.62 9.10 -14.46
C SER A 286 -8.29 10.37 -13.67
N SER A 287 -8.44 11.52 -14.29
CA SER A 287 -8.24 12.81 -13.61
C SER A 287 -9.18 12.96 -12.42
N ILE A 288 -8.70 13.54 -11.33
CA ILE A 288 -9.52 13.89 -10.18
C ILE A 288 -10.48 15.01 -10.61
N SER A 289 -11.76 14.87 -10.29
CA SER A 289 -12.74 15.87 -10.58
C SER A 289 -13.56 16.25 -9.35
N PHE A 290 -13.91 17.51 -9.23
CA PHE A 290 -14.72 18.06 -8.15
C PHE A 290 -15.98 18.73 -8.69
N PRO A 291 -16.91 17.94 -9.26
CA PRO A 291 -18.18 18.50 -9.70
C PRO A 291 -18.93 19.06 -8.48
N ASN A 292 -19.51 20.27 -8.63
CA ASN A 292 -20.24 20.93 -7.54
C ASN A 292 -19.40 21.21 -6.27
N ASN A 293 -18.15 21.64 -6.41
CA ASN A 293 -17.28 21.97 -5.28
C ASN A 293 -17.87 23.01 -4.30
N ARG A 294 -18.88 23.81 -4.73
CA ARG A 294 -19.64 24.68 -3.84
C ARG A 294 -20.43 23.93 -2.76
N SER A 295 -20.69 22.63 -2.95
CA SER A 295 -21.36 21.79 -1.96
C SER A 295 -20.47 21.34 -0.81
N PHE A 296 -19.18 21.68 -0.80
CA PHE A 296 -18.24 21.28 0.26
C PHE A 296 -18.16 22.29 1.42
N GLY A 297 -18.87 23.41 1.34
CA GLY A 297 -18.63 24.57 2.22
C GLY A 297 -17.31 25.26 1.87
N MET A 298 -16.74 26.04 2.81
CA MET A 298 -15.53 26.83 2.56
C MET A 298 -14.31 26.35 3.37
N TYR A 299 -14.44 25.29 4.17
CA TYR A 299 -13.35 24.79 5.02
C TYR A 299 -13.08 23.30 4.75
N TRP A 300 -12.25 23.06 3.72
CA TRP A 300 -11.90 21.71 3.30
C TRP A 300 -10.53 21.69 2.60
N GLY A 301 -9.94 20.49 2.52
CA GLY A 301 -8.70 20.22 1.81
C GLY A 301 -8.72 18.87 1.09
N VAL A 302 -7.92 18.80 0.02
CA VAL A 302 -7.52 17.55 -0.63
C VAL A 302 -6.00 17.57 -0.77
N GLY A 303 -5.33 16.52 -0.33
CA GLY A 303 -3.88 16.43 -0.38
C GLY A 303 -3.41 15.02 -0.69
N GLY A 304 -2.13 14.89 -1.06
CA GLY A 304 -1.46 13.59 -1.12
C GLY A 304 -1.00 13.15 0.27
N TRP A 305 -1.05 11.84 0.53
CA TRP A 305 -0.47 11.23 1.73
C TRP A 305 0.43 10.06 1.34
N LEU A 306 1.61 10.00 1.93
CA LEU A 306 2.59 8.94 1.65
C LEU A 306 3.25 8.49 2.95
N LEU A 307 3.40 7.17 3.10
CA LEU A 307 3.97 6.54 4.30
C LEU A 307 5.37 7.07 4.64
N THR A 308 6.26 7.19 3.66
CA THR A 308 7.66 7.59 3.91
C THR A 308 7.79 8.98 4.53
N PRO A 309 7.15 10.05 3.99
CA PRO A 309 7.11 11.36 4.66
C PRO A 309 6.43 11.32 6.02
N PHE A 310 5.34 10.53 6.18
CA PHE A 310 4.69 10.37 7.47
C PHE A 310 5.68 9.82 8.51
N LEU A 311 6.37 8.71 8.21
CA LEU A 311 7.34 8.11 9.14
C LEU A 311 8.50 9.05 9.46
N ALA A 312 8.99 9.80 8.48
CA ALA A 312 10.04 10.80 8.69
C ALA A 312 9.60 11.89 9.68
N ASN A 313 8.37 12.39 9.55
CA ASN A 313 7.81 13.42 10.40
C ASN A 313 7.41 12.90 11.80
N ALA A 314 6.97 11.65 11.89
CA ALA A 314 6.59 11.03 13.17
C ALA A 314 7.78 10.85 14.15
N GLY A 315 9.00 10.80 13.63
CA GLY A 315 10.22 10.65 14.41
C GLY A 315 10.54 9.21 14.81
N MET A 316 11.74 9.01 15.34
CA MET A 316 12.27 7.67 15.62
C MET A 316 11.47 6.90 16.67
N GLU A 317 11.09 7.55 17.76
CA GLU A 317 10.36 6.92 18.87
C GLU A 317 9.02 6.36 18.41
N LYS A 318 8.23 7.16 17.68
CA LYS A 318 6.95 6.71 17.11
C LYS A 318 7.15 5.59 16.08
N ASN A 319 8.19 5.65 15.25
CA ASN A 319 8.50 4.57 14.31
C ASN A 319 8.76 3.24 15.04
N ILE A 320 9.50 3.26 16.13
CA ILE A 320 9.79 2.06 16.94
C ILE A 320 8.49 1.53 17.55
N GLU A 321 7.66 2.40 18.14
CA GLU A 321 6.36 2.03 18.70
C GLU A 321 5.46 1.32 17.67
N LEU A 322 5.31 1.94 16.47
CA LEU A 322 4.47 1.39 15.43
C LEU A 322 4.98 0.02 14.94
N ARG A 323 6.29 -0.13 14.75
CA ARG A 323 6.90 -1.41 14.35
C ARG A 323 6.76 -2.48 15.41
N GLN A 324 6.89 -2.10 16.69
CA GLN A 324 6.69 -3.03 17.79
C GLN A 324 5.24 -3.54 17.83
N ARG A 325 4.26 -2.66 17.59
CA ARG A 325 2.85 -3.07 17.48
C ARG A 325 2.67 -4.04 16.31
N VAL A 326 3.30 -3.77 15.16
CA VAL A 326 3.23 -4.68 14.01
C VAL A 326 3.82 -6.05 14.36
N SER A 327 4.99 -6.11 14.98
CA SER A 327 5.63 -7.38 15.38
C SER A 327 4.75 -8.17 16.36
N ASN A 328 4.18 -7.50 17.35
CA ASN A 328 3.36 -8.16 18.37
C ASN A 328 2.04 -8.70 17.82
N GLU A 329 1.45 -8.03 16.82
CA GLU A 329 0.13 -8.34 16.27
C GLU A 329 0.21 -8.95 14.85
N ILE A 330 1.40 -9.42 14.41
CA ILE A 330 1.60 -9.90 13.02
C ILE A 330 0.70 -11.08 12.65
N MET A 331 0.39 -11.94 13.60
CA MET A 331 -0.46 -13.13 13.40
C MET A 331 -1.97 -12.83 13.56
N THR A 332 -2.34 -11.63 14.00
CA THR A 332 -3.72 -11.23 14.29
C THR A 332 -4.16 -10.05 13.44
N THR A 333 -3.92 -8.83 13.91
CA THR A 333 -4.33 -7.58 13.27
C THR A 333 -3.69 -7.40 11.90
N PHE A 334 -2.40 -7.70 11.79
CA PHE A 334 -1.60 -7.49 10.58
C PHE A 334 -1.41 -8.75 9.72
N HIS A 335 -2.07 -9.83 10.06
CA HIS A 335 -1.98 -11.06 9.26
C HIS A 335 -2.39 -10.82 7.81
N SER A 336 -1.52 -11.23 6.88
CA SER A 336 -1.76 -11.17 5.44
C SER A 336 -1.94 -12.58 4.87
N SER A 337 -2.98 -12.78 4.07
CA SER A 337 -3.18 -14.02 3.33
C SER A 337 -2.80 -13.84 1.86
N TYR A 338 -2.17 -14.85 1.31
CA TYR A 338 -1.72 -14.89 -0.09
C TYR A 338 -2.44 -15.97 -0.85
N THR A 339 -2.89 -15.65 -2.06
CA THR A 339 -3.63 -16.58 -2.93
C THR A 339 -2.69 -17.51 -3.68
N LYS A 340 -1.45 -17.07 -3.93
CA LYS A 340 -0.44 -17.87 -4.62
C LYS A 340 0.96 -17.46 -4.17
N GLU A 341 1.84 -18.45 -4.07
CA GLU A 341 3.28 -18.29 -3.90
C GLU A 341 3.97 -18.72 -5.19
N ILE A 342 4.89 -17.90 -5.68
CA ILE A 342 5.58 -18.07 -6.97
C ILE A 342 7.06 -17.82 -6.82
N SER A 343 7.88 -18.41 -7.71
CA SER A 343 9.32 -18.13 -7.80
C SER A 343 9.60 -16.79 -8.48
N LEU A 344 10.86 -16.34 -8.48
CA LEU A 344 11.29 -15.19 -9.28
C LEU A 344 11.08 -15.43 -10.79
N VAL A 345 11.27 -16.66 -11.25
CA VAL A 345 11.07 -17.02 -12.66
C VAL A 345 9.58 -16.99 -13.02
N ASP A 346 8.72 -17.55 -12.14
CA ASP A 346 7.27 -17.53 -12.36
C ASP A 346 6.70 -16.12 -12.36
N ALA A 347 7.30 -15.18 -11.61
CA ALA A 347 6.90 -13.78 -11.64
C ALA A 347 7.07 -13.13 -13.03
N LEU A 348 7.86 -13.75 -13.92
CA LEU A 348 8.03 -13.35 -15.32
C LEU A 348 7.12 -14.15 -16.28
N SER A 349 6.19 -14.96 -15.77
CA SER A 349 5.19 -15.64 -16.62
C SER A 349 4.11 -14.65 -17.06
N LEU A 350 3.73 -14.69 -18.36
CA LEU A 350 2.61 -13.90 -18.89
C LEU A 350 1.31 -14.19 -18.13
N ASP A 351 1.03 -15.44 -17.82
CA ASP A 351 -0.19 -15.84 -17.11
C ASP A 351 -0.23 -15.23 -15.72
N GLU A 352 0.88 -15.20 -15.01
CA GLU A 352 0.96 -14.67 -13.64
C GLU A 352 0.88 -13.14 -13.62
N ILE A 353 1.65 -12.44 -14.47
CA ILE A 353 1.63 -10.97 -14.50
C ILE A 353 0.26 -10.43 -14.89
N MET A 354 -0.44 -11.09 -15.81
CA MET A 354 -1.80 -10.71 -16.21
C MET A 354 -2.82 -10.85 -15.09
N VAL A 355 -2.50 -11.59 -14.02
CA VAL A 355 -3.34 -11.69 -12.82
C VAL A 355 -2.92 -10.66 -11.77
N TYR A 356 -1.65 -10.64 -11.37
CA TYR A 356 -1.24 -9.77 -10.26
C TYR A 356 -1.20 -8.28 -10.64
N ALA A 357 -0.97 -7.94 -11.92
CA ALA A 357 -1.00 -6.56 -12.39
C ALA A 357 -2.40 -5.91 -12.35
N LYS A 358 -3.48 -6.71 -12.30
CA LYS A 358 -4.85 -6.17 -12.17
C LYS A 358 -5.19 -5.63 -10.80
N ILE A 359 -4.38 -5.91 -9.78
CA ILE A 359 -4.58 -5.44 -8.40
C ILE A 359 -6.00 -5.77 -7.88
N GLU A 360 -6.53 -6.93 -8.24
CA GLU A 360 -7.87 -7.34 -7.79
C GLU A 360 -7.89 -7.63 -6.29
N THR A 361 -8.90 -7.09 -5.60
CA THR A 361 -9.12 -7.39 -4.18
C THR A 361 -9.23 -8.90 -3.94
N GLY A 362 -8.47 -9.42 -2.98
CA GLY A 362 -8.46 -10.84 -2.65
C GLY A 362 -7.49 -11.69 -3.47
N LYS A 363 -6.74 -11.09 -4.39
CA LYS A 363 -5.68 -11.76 -5.16
C LYS A 363 -4.32 -11.16 -4.83
N LYS A 364 -3.76 -11.50 -3.68
CA LYS A 364 -2.42 -11.09 -3.28
C LYS A 364 -1.43 -12.21 -3.51
N TYR A 365 -0.39 -11.94 -4.28
CA TYR A 365 0.69 -12.89 -4.56
C TYR A 365 1.87 -12.67 -3.63
N LEU A 366 2.60 -13.74 -3.41
CA LEU A 366 3.87 -13.78 -2.69
C LEU A 366 4.94 -14.32 -3.63
N ILE A 367 6.07 -13.64 -3.73
CA ILE A 367 7.25 -14.17 -4.40
C ILE A 367 8.15 -14.80 -3.33
N ASN A 368 8.57 -16.02 -3.57
CA ASN A 368 9.61 -16.70 -2.79
C ASN A 368 10.87 -16.83 -3.65
N PRO A 369 11.89 -15.99 -3.42
CA PRO A 369 13.11 -16.01 -4.23
C PRO A 369 13.99 -17.23 -4.03
N SER A 370 13.67 -18.09 -3.05
CA SER A 370 14.41 -19.32 -2.75
C SER A 370 13.87 -20.55 -3.50
N LEU A 371 12.72 -20.41 -4.24
CA LEU A 371 12.15 -21.46 -5.10
C LEU A 371 12.88 -21.59 -6.42
#